data_75047bc05c466815949a07f22a65fff9
#
_entry.id   75047bc05c466815949a07f22a65fff9
#
_cell.length_a   1.000
_cell.length_b   1.000
_cell.length_c   1.000
_cell.angle_alpha   90.00
_cell.angle_beta   90.00
_cell.angle_gamma   90.00
#
_symmetry.space_group_name_H-M   'P 1'
#
loop_
_entity.id
_entity.type
_entity.pdbx_description
1 polymer ?
#
loop_
_entity_poly.entity_id
_entity_poly.type
_entity_poly.pdbx_seq_one_letter_code
_entity_poly.pdbx_strand_id
1 'polypeptide(L)'
;MKKISTLLTAILFIFSLNAQNSYVVNAGNFYYTPQLLTINLGDTVHWINDGGFHNVNFDVNTLSGASFNNPVSFVSTPTNDVAMYTYVFTVAGNYDYDCSVGSHAANGMVGTIIVNAASSLENLSVSNKILSKTYNLLGKKTSKKSNGLIIYRYSDGSTEKKIILK
;
A
#
# COMPACT_ATOMS: atom_id res chain seq x y z
N MET A 1 -53.70 19.02 -3.43
CA MET A 1 -52.47 18.82 -4.21
C MET A 1 -51.31 18.61 -3.22
N LYS A 2 -50.85 17.37 -3.03
CA LYS A 2 -49.76 17.03 -2.10
C LYS A 2 -48.43 17.24 -2.81
N LYS A 3 -47.59 18.13 -2.25
CA LYS A 3 -46.22 18.34 -2.76
C LYS A 3 -45.34 17.19 -2.21
N ILE A 4 -44.85 16.31 -3.10
CA ILE A 4 -43.90 15.28 -2.80
C ILE A 4 -42.53 15.97 -2.80
N SER A 5 -41.96 16.13 -1.62
CA SER A 5 -40.58 16.61 -1.45
C SER A 5 -39.65 15.42 -1.61
N THR A 6 -38.99 15.35 -2.77
CA THR A 6 -37.99 14.30 -3.05
C THR A 6 -36.67 14.70 -2.35
N LEU A 7 -36.38 14.10 -1.20
CA LEU A 7 -35.13 14.24 -0.49
C LEU A 7 -34.05 13.42 -1.25
N LEU A 8 -33.27 14.09 -2.08
CA LEU A 8 -32.12 13.51 -2.78
C LEU A 8 -30.99 13.31 -1.79
N THR A 9 -30.85 12.10 -1.25
CA THR A 9 -29.74 11.74 -0.37
C THR A 9 -28.48 11.55 -1.23
N ALA A 10 -27.62 12.55 -1.29
CA ALA A 10 -26.31 12.43 -1.91
C ALA A 10 -25.44 11.52 -1.03
N ILE A 11 -25.23 10.29 -1.45
CA ILE A 11 -24.24 9.39 -0.86
C ILE A 11 -22.86 9.89 -1.31
N LEU A 12 -22.17 10.61 -0.42
CA LEU A 12 -20.77 10.94 -0.60
C LEU A 12 -19.95 9.64 -0.45
N PHE A 13 -19.57 9.05 -1.56
CA PHE A 13 -18.52 8.03 -1.60
C PHE A 13 -17.21 8.74 -1.31
N ILE A 14 -16.73 8.64 -0.06
CA ILE A 14 -15.38 9.08 0.32
C ILE A 14 -14.41 8.02 -0.22
N PHE A 15 -13.94 8.19 -1.45
CA PHE A 15 -12.76 7.48 -1.92
C PHE A 15 -11.57 8.06 -1.18
N SER A 16 -10.92 7.26 -0.34
CA SER A 16 -9.60 7.58 0.18
C SER A 16 -8.63 7.57 -1.01
N LEU A 17 -8.39 8.74 -1.60
CA LEU A 17 -7.33 8.93 -2.58
C LEU A 17 -6.01 8.82 -1.81
N ASN A 18 -5.39 7.66 -1.85
CA ASN A 18 -3.98 7.59 -1.50
C ASN A 18 -3.25 8.42 -2.55
N ALA A 19 -2.62 9.51 -2.12
CA ALA A 19 -1.75 10.29 -3.00
C ALA A 19 -0.60 9.39 -3.44
N GLN A 20 -0.55 9.07 -4.73
CA GLN A 20 0.59 8.37 -5.34
C GLN A 20 1.75 9.37 -5.47
N ASN A 21 2.91 8.99 -4.94
CA ASN A 21 4.11 9.77 -5.07
C ASN A 21 4.95 9.28 -6.25
N SER A 22 5.80 10.16 -6.77
CA SER A 22 6.77 9.84 -7.80
C SER A 22 8.17 10.06 -7.28
N TYR A 23 9.04 9.09 -7.55
CA TYR A 23 10.44 9.07 -7.13
C TYR A 23 11.34 8.95 -8.33
N VAL A 24 12.56 9.46 -8.21
CA VAL A 24 13.59 9.36 -9.23
C VAL A 24 14.74 8.52 -8.72
N VAL A 25 15.23 7.61 -9.55
CA VAL A 25 16.47 6.89 -9.38
C VAL A 25 17.37 7.25 -10.57
N ASN A 26 18.48 7.88 -10.30
CA ASN A 26 19.48 8.16 -11.33
C ASN A 26 20.33 6.92 -11.60
N ALA A 27 20.60 6.67 -12.86
CA ALA A 27 21.42 5.56 -13.38
C ALA A 27 22.61 6.13 -14.16
N GLY A 28 23.81 5.80 -13.73
CA GLY A 28 25.02 6.24 -14.44
C GLY A 28 26.11 5.18 -14.35
N ASN A 29 27.38 5.56 -14.57
CA ASN A 29 28.50 4.62 -14.62
C ASN A 29 28.59 3.76 -13.35
N PHE A 30 28.01 2.55 -13.44
CA PHE A 30 27.97 1.49 -12.43
C PHE A 30 27.22 1.82 -11.14
N TYR A 31 26.22 2.71 -11.18
CA TYR A 31 25.41 3.03 -10.02
C TYR A 31 23.91 3.21 -10.34
N TYR A 32 23.09 3.00 -9.32
CA TYR A 32 21.76 3.57 -9.16
C TYR A 32 21.75 4.43 -7.90
N THR A 33 21.19 5.65 -7.99
CA THR A 33 21.13 6.58 -6.84
C THR A 33 19.72 7.16 -6.70
N PRO A 34 19.06 6.96 -5.54
CA PRO A 34 19.49 6.17 -4.39
C PRO A 34 19.59 4.66 -4.72
N GLN A 35 20.55 3.96 -4.13
CA GLN A 35 20.68 2.51 -4.26
C GLN A 35 19.58 1.76 -3.50
N LEU A 36 19.15 2.28 -2.36
CA LEU A 36 18.02 1.80 -1.58
C LEU A 36 16.93 2.87 -1.54
N LEU A 37 15.73 2.53 -1.99
CA LEU A 37 14.57 3.41 -1.97
C LEU A 37 13.39 2.72 -1.29
N THR A 38 12.74 3.42 -0.35
CA THR A 38 11.49 2.94 0.29
C THR A 38 10.33 3.77 -0.19
N ILE A 39 9.29 3.11 -0.69
CA ILE A 39 8.08 3.71 -1.26
C ILE A 39 6.84 3.02 -0.71
N ASN A 40 5.66 3.54 -1.04
CA ASN A 40 4.37 2.93 -0.70
C ASN A 40 3.73 2.28 -1.93
N LEU A 41 2.85 1.33 -1.66
CA LEU A 41 2.05 0.69 -2.70
C LEU A 41 1.30 1.73 -3.56
N GLY A 42 1.43 1.64 -4.86
CA GLY A 42 0.87 2.57 -5.84
C GLY A 42 1.82 3.67 -6.27
N ASP A 43 2.94 3.87 -5.58
CA ASP A 43 3.93 4.88 -5.97
C ASP A 43 4.63 4.51 -7.29
N THR A 44 5.17 5.53 -7.94
CA THR A 44 5.86 5.43 -9.23
C THR A 44 7.34 5.70 -9.07
N VAL A 45 8.19 4.91 -9.73
CA VAL A 45 9.64 5.18 -9.83
C VAL A 45 10.00 5.45 -11.27
N HIS A 46 10.77 6.50 -11.49
CA HIS A 46 11.36 6.89 -12.78
C HIS A 46 12.86 6.66 -12.71
N TRP A 47 13.42 5.85 -13.59
CA TRP A 47 14.86 5.72 -13.77
C TRP A 47 15.30 6.70 -14.84
N ILE A 48 16.18 7.62 -14.45
CA ILE A 48 16.74 8.67 -15.30
C ILE A 48 18.22 8.33 -15.57
N ASN A 49 18.59 8.32 -16.82
CA ASN A 49 19.95 8.02 -17.26
C ASN A 49 20.83 9.26 -17.20
N ASP A 50 21.86 9.22 -16.37
CA ASP A 50 22.88 10.28 -16.27
C ASP A 50 23.98 10.13 -17.34
N GLY A 51 23.91 9.08 -18.15
CA GLY A 51 24.82 8.76 -19.24
C GLY A 51 25.26 7.30 -19.24
N GLY A 52 25.45 6.75 -20.42
CA GLY A 52 25.79 5.34 -20.63
C GLY A 52 24.64 4.53 -21.23
N PHE A 53 24.86 3.23 -21.38
CA PHE A 53 23.89 2.29 -21.91
C PHE A 53 23.49 1.32 -20.81
N HIS A 54 22.26 1.46 -20.30
CA HIS A 54 21.79 0.79 -19.11
C HIS A 54 20.39 0.22 -19.28
N ASN A 55 20.02 -0.72 -18.41
CA ASN A 55 18.64 -1.18 -18.25
C ASN A 55 18.32 -1.35 -16.74
N VAL A 56 17.07 -1.69 -16.44
CA VAL A 56 16.60 -2.05 -15.11
C VAL A 56 16.10 -3.48 -15.18
N ASN A 57 16.76 -4.39 -14.47
CA ASN A 57 16.48 -5.83 -14.48
C ASN A 57 16.05 -6.30 -13.09
N PHE A 58 14.78 -6.65 -12.93
CA PHE A 58 14.15 -7.16 -11.72
C PHE A 58 13.88 -8.66 -11.76
N ASP A 59 14.42 -9.39 -12.74
CA ASP A 59 14.12 -10.80 -12.97
C ASP A 59 15.23 -11.72 -12.44
N VAL A 60 16.39 -11.66 -13.05
CA VAL A 60 17.51 -12.54 -12.76
C VAL A 60 18.72 -11.73 -12.30
N ASN A 61 19.27 -12.09 -11.15
CA ASN A 61 20.53 -11.52 -10.67
C ASN A 61 21.65 -11.86 -11.67
N THR A 62 22.18 -10.84 -12.31
CA THR A 62 23.18 -10.99 -13.39
C THR A 62 24.48 -11.66 -12.92
N LEU A 63 24.82 -11.56 -11.62
CA LEU A 63 26.04 -12.13 -11.06
C LEU A 63 25.88 -13.63 -10.74
N SER A 64 24.75 -14.03 -10.21
CA SER A 64 24.52 -15.41 -9.77
C SER A 64 23.76 -16.26 -10.79
N GLY A 65 23.04 -15.64 -11.71
CA GLY A 65 22.12 -16.30 -12.62
C GLY A 65 20.84 -16.82 -11.96
N ALA A 66 20.62 -16.55 -10.68
CA ALA A 66 19.41 -16.94 -9.95
C ALA A 66 18.35 -15.86 -10.02
N SER A 67 17.05 -16.24 -9.96
CA SER A 67 15.97 -15.28 -9.84
C SER A 67 16.14 -14.42 -8.59
N PHE A 68 15.80 -13.12 -8.67
CA PHE A 68 15.69 -12.26 -7.50
C PHE A 68 14.54 -12.67 -6.57
N ASN A 69 13.57 -13.48 -7.08
CA ASN A 69 12.33 -13.83 -6.37
C ASN A 69 11.51 -12.61 -5.94
N ASN A 70 11.56 -11.55 -6.72
CA ASN A 70 10.77 -10.36 -6.52
C ASN A 70 9.26 -10.65 -6.62
N PRO A 71 8.38 -9.89 -5.93
CA PRO A 71 6.92 -10.06 -6.04
C PRO A 71 6.40 -9.93 -7.48
N VAL A 72 7.07 -9.13 -8.29
CA VAL A 72 6.85 -9.00 -9.74
C VAL A 72 8.20 -8.89 -10.44
N SER A 73 8.41 -9.70 -11.47
CA SER A 73 9.61 -9.67 -12.30
C SER A 73 9.36 -8.89 -13.58
N PHE A 74 10.31 -8.07 -13.96
CA PHE A 74 10.35 -7.37 -15.26
C PHE A 74 11.77 -6.95 -15.62
N VAL A 75 11.98 -6.71 -16.92
CA VAL A 75 13.27 -6.22 -17.46
C VAL A 75 12.98 -5.14 -18.48
N SER A 76 13.61 -3.97 -18.34
CA SER A 76 13.52 -2.92 -19.34
C SER A 76 14.49 -3.19 -20.51
N THR A 77 14.16 -2.67 -21.68
CA THR A 77 15.12 -2.66 -22.80
C THR A 77 16.30 -1.75 -22.45
N PRO A 78 17.55 -2.20 -22.67
CA PRO A 78 18.71 -1.33 -22.52
C PRO A 78 18.63 -0.11 -23.46
N THR A 79 18.95 1.06 -22.92
CA THR A 79 18.88 2.33 -23.65
C THR A 79 19.94 3.32 -23.16
N ASN A 80 20.24 4.32 -24.00
CA ASN A 80 20.98 5.54 -23.63
C ASN A 80 20.06 6.77 -23.55
N ASP A 81 18.75 6.59 -23.66
CA ASP A 81 17.79 7.68 -23.50
C ASP A 81 17.76 8.19 -22.06
N VAL A 82 17.55 9.49 -21.90
CA VAL A 82 17.45 10.14 -20.57
C VAL A 82 16.32 9.52 -19.74
N ALA A 83 15.13 9.35 -20.31
CA ALA A 83 14.01 8.65 -19.66
C ALA A 83 14.16 7.15 -19.89
N MET A 84 14.86 6.46 -18.99
CA MET A 84 15.25 5.07 -19.17
C MET A 84 14.08 4.10 -18.94
N TYR A 85 13.36 4.25 -17.84
CA TYR A 85 12.23 3.40 -17.49
C TYR A 85 11.32 4.05 -16.46
N THR A 86 10.06 3.65 -16.45
CA THR A 86 9.07 4.08 -15.44
C THR A 86 8.22 2.89 -15.03
N TYR A 87 8.03 2.70 -13.71
CA TYR A 87 7.23 1.60 -13.20
C TYR A 87 6.38 2.03 -11.99
N VAL A 88 5.11 1.57 -11.96
CA VAL A 88 4.18 1.74 -10.83
C VAL A 88 4.18 0.46 -10.01
N PHE A 89 4.52 0.54 -8.73
CA PHE A 89 4.60 -0.62 -7.85
C PHE A 89 3.23 -0.96 -7.25
N THR A 90 2.56 -1.98 -7.80
CA THR A 90 1.21 -2.41 -7.41
C THR A 90 1.19 -3.62 -6.49
N VAL A 91 2.33 -4.17 -6.14
CA VAL A 91 2.48 -5.30 -5.18
C VAL A 91 3.52 -4.91 -4.16
N ALA A 92 3.19 -5.05 -2.86
CA ALA A 92 4.13 -4.76 -1.77
C ALA A 92 5.21 -5.85 -1.65
N GLY A 93 6.39 -5.46 -1.19
CA GLY A 93 7.52 -6.37 -0.95
C GLY A 93 8.87 -5.74 -1.24
N ASN A 94 9.90 -6.54 -1.17
CA ASN A 94 11.26 -6.15 -1.50
C ASN A 94 11.56 -6.52 -2.96
N TYR A 95 12.15 -5.60 -3.68
CA TYR A 95 12.50 -5.73 -5.09
C TYR A 95 13.98 -5.42 -5.26
N ASP A 96 14.79 -6.45 -5.43
CA ASP A 96 16.18 -6.31 -5.81
C ASP A 96 16.30 -6.23 -7.33
N TYR A 97 17.25 -5.44 -7.81
CA TYR A 97 17.47 -5.27 -9.24
C TYR A 97 18.93 -4.91 -9.55
N ASP A 98 19.30 -5.13 -10.80
CA ASP A 98 20.61 -4.77 -11.32
C ASP A 98 20.53 -4.20 -12.76
N CYS A 99 21.67 -3.81 -13.28
CA CYS A 99 21.85 -3.57 -14.70
C CYS A 99 22.47 -4.81 -15.36
N SER A 100 21.73 -5.47 -16.26
CA SER A 100 22.20 -6.69 -16.92
C SER A 100 23.11 -6.43 -18.14
N VAL A 101 23.51 -5.18 -18.37
CA VAL A 101 24.41 -4.82 -19.50
C VAL A 101 25.85 -5.13 -19.13
N GLY A 102 26.48 -6.03 -19.86
CA GLY A 102 27.89 -6.34 -19.70
C GLY A 102 28.31 -6.66 -18.27
N SER A 103 29.31 -5.96 -17.76
CA SER A 103 29.82 -6.11 -16.38
C SER A 103 29.27 -5.09 -15.40
N HIS A 104 28.17 -4.40 -15.70
CA HIS A 104 27.67 -3.29 -14.87
C HIS A 104 27.30 -3.74 -13.46
N ALA A 105 26.56 -4.84 -13.31
CA ALA A 105 26.24 -5.41 -12.00
C ALA A 105 27.48 -5.79 -11.21
N ALA A 106 28.49 -6.38 -11.86
CA ALA A 106 29.76 -6.75 -11.24
C ALA A 106 30.57 -5.55 -10.76
N ASN A 107 30.35 -4.37 -11.34
CA ASN A 107 30.95 -3.11 -10.92
C ASN A 107 30.07 -2.32 -9.93
N GLY A 108 29.01 -2.91 -9.42
CA GLY A 108 28.20 -2.32 -8.35
C GLY A 108 26.88 -1.69 -8.80
N MET A 109 26.50 -1.81 -10.08
CA MET A 109 25.22 -1.26 -10.55
C MET A 109 24.04 -2.15 -10.16
N VAL A 110 23.70 -2.07 -8.89
CA VAL A 110 22.62 -2.81 -8.21
C VAL A 110 21.76 -1.87 -7.37
N GLY A 111 20.51 -2.23 -7.10
CA GLY A 111 19.63 -1.44 -6.27
C GLY A 111 18.55 -2.29 -5.61
N THR A 112 17.84 -1.69 -4.64
CA THR A 112 16.72 -2.29 -3.93
C THR A 112 15.59 -1.27 -3.77
N ILE A 113 14.36 -1.66 -4.11
CA ILE A 113 13.15 -0.91 -3.81
C ILE A 113 12.36 -1.68 -2.74
N ILE A 114 12.05 -1.03 -1.62
CA ILE A 114 11.14 -1.56 -0.59
C ILE A 114 9.78 -0.91 -0.78
N VAL A 115 8.77 -1.72 -1.10
CA VAL A 115 7.39 -1.29 -1.30
C VAL A 115 6.58 -1.65 -0.06
N ASN A 116 6.24 -0.65 0.74
CA ASN A 116 5.37 -0.84 1.91
C ASN A 116 3.95 -1.14 1.44
N ALA A 117 3.28 -2.08 2.11
CA ALA A 117 1.85 -2.27 1.94
C ALA A 117 1.10 -0.97 2.29
N ALA A 118 -0.04 -0.73 1.63
CA ALA A 118 -0.92 0.34 2.05
C ALA A 118 -1.22 0.14 3.55
N SER A 119 -0.93 1.15 4.36
CA SER A 119 -1.35 1.13 5.77
C SER A 119 -2.88 1.12 5.77
N SER A 120 -3.50 -0.07 5.86
CA SER A 120 -4.83 -0.12 6.40
C SER A 120 -4.71 0.44 7.81
N LEU A 121 -5.34 1.57 8.08
CA LEU A 121 -5.61 2.03 9.43
C LEU A 121 -6.65 1.09 10.06
N GLU A 122 -6.36 -0.20 10.12
CA GLU A 122 -6.85 -0.99 11.21
C GLU A 122 -6.11 -0.47 12.44
N ASN A 123 -6.71 0.55 13.05
CA ASN A 123 -6.52 0.81 14.46
C ASN A 123 -6.88 -0.47 15.21
N LEU A 124 -5.98 -1.44 15.24
CA LEU A 124 -5.87 -2.40 16.30
C LEU A 124 -5.39 -1.62 17.54
N SER A 125 -6.16 -0.59 17.92
CA SER A 125 -6.25 -0.28 19.32
C SER A 125 -6.87 -1.54 19.94
N VAL A 126 -6.04 -2.41 20.49
CA VAL A 126 -6.44 -3.26 21.58
C VAL A 126 -6.81 -2.29 22.71
N SER A 127 -7.88 -1.55 22.51
CA SER A 127 -8.50 -0.81 23.57
C SER A 127 -9.05 -1.89 24.48
N ASN A 128 -8.59 -1.94 25.71
CA ASN A 128 -9.23 -2.65 26.79
C ASN A 128 -10.60 -1.98 27.00
N LYS A 129 -11.51 -2.18 26.02
CA LYS A 129 -12.87 -1.65 26.05
C LYS A 129 -13.62 -2.31 27.20
N ILE A 130 -13.73 -1.62 28.31
CA ILE A 130 -14.52 -2.09 29.44
C ILE A 130 -15.99 -1.78 29.12
N LEU A 131 -16.82 -2.83 29.06
CA LEU A 131 -18.24 -2.66 28.84
C LEU A 131 -18.84 -1.86 30.02
N SER A 132 -19.33 -0.66 29.72
CA SER A 132 -19.89 0.26 30.71
C SER A 132 -21.38 0.01 30.95
N LYS A 133 -22.17 -0.08 29.87
CA LYS A 133 -23.62 -0.21 29.95
C LYS A 133 -24.19 -0.97 28.76
N THR A 134 -25.39 -1.55 28.94
CA THR A 134 -26.16 -2.18 27.86
C THR A 134 -27.55 -1.60 27.77
N TYR A 135 -28.06 -1.42 26.57
CA TYR A 135 -29.38 -0.85 26.28
C TYR A 135 -30.13 -1.71 25.26
N ASN A 136 -31.47 -1.73 25.36
CA ASN A 136 -32.31 -2.25 24.27
C ASN A 136 -32.52 -1.18 23.19
N LEU A 137 -33.25 -1.52 22.12
CA LEU A 137 -33.58 -0.60 21.02
C LEU A 137 -34.33 0.67 21.45
N LEU A 138 -35.07 0.62 22.58
CA LEU A 138 -35.80 1.76 23.12
C LEU A 138 -34.93 2.63 24.04
N GLY A 139 -33.62 2.38 24.12
CA GLY A 139 -32.68 3.12 24.96
C GLY A 139 -32.79 2.77 26.46
N LYS A 140 -33.61 1.78 26.86
CA LYS A 140 -33.74 1.34 28.25
C LYS A 140 -32.56 0.42 28.61
N LYS A 141 -31.96 0.62 29.80
CA LYS A 141 -30.93 -0.27 30.32
C LYS A 141 -31.44 -1.71 30.38
N THR A 142 -30.62 -2.65 29.94
CA THR A 142 -30.97 -4.07 29.95
C THR A 142 -29.76 -4.92 30.37
N SER A 143 -29.98 -6.21 30.64
CA SER A 143 -28.88 -7.13 30.94
C SER A 143 -28.25 -7.67 29.68
N LYS A 144 -26.97 -8.08 29.77
CA LYS A 144 -26.24 -8.74 28.65
C LYS A 144 -26.91 -10.03 28.15
N LYS A 145 -27.82 -10.62 28.95
CA LYS A 145 -28.50 -11.91 28.67
C LYS A 145 -29.91 -11.76 28.08
N SER A 146 -30.36 -10.52 27.84
CA SER A 146 -31.69 -10.29 27.25
C SER A 146 -31.71 -10.74 25.78
N ASN A 147 -32.80 -11.38 25.34
CA ASN A 147 -33.01 -11.72 23.94
C ASN A 147 -33.22 -10.46 23.08
N GLY A 148 -32.79 -10.52 21.85
CA GLY A 148 -32.98 -9.47 20.85
C GLY A 148 -31.72 -8.61 20.63
N LEU A 149 -31.93 -7.46 19.98
CA LEU A 149 -30.84 -6.53 19.67
C LEU A 149 -30.50 -5.70 20.93
N ILE A 150 -29.22 -5.79 21.32
CA ILE A 150 -28.67 -5.08 22.49
C ILE A 150 -27.57 -4.13 22.00
N ILE A 151 -27.58 -2.91 22.50
CA ILE A 151 -26.54 -1.91 22.27
C ILE A 151 -25.59 -1.92 23.47
N TYR A 152 -24.35 -2.26 23.22
CA TYR A 152 -23.25 -2.22 24.19
C TYR A 152 -22.58 -0.85 24.11
N ARG A 153 -22.41 -0.19 25.26
CA ARG A 153 -21.65 1.06 25.36
C ARG A 153 -20.42 0.80 26.23
N TYR A 154 -19.26 1.18 25.68
CA TYR A 154 -17.98 0.98 26.33
C TYR A 154 -17.47 2.23 27.06
N SER A 155 -16.42 2.08 27.86
CA SER A 155 -15.81 3.14 28.68
C SER A 155 -15.20 4.27 27.83
N ASP A 156 -14.78 3.96 26.60
CA ASP A 156 -14.26 4.91 25.62
C ASP A 156 -15.35 5.71 24.86
N GLY A 157 -16.63 5.51 25.24
CA GLY A 157 -17.77 6.14 24.57
C GLY A 157 -18.26 5.42 23.31
N SER A 158 -17.53 4.45 22.80
CA SER A 158 -17.92 3.68 21.61
C SER A 158 -19.13 2.77 21.90
N THR A 159 -19.84 2.40 20.83
CA THR A 159 -21.02 1.52 20.91
C THR A 159 -20.91 0.37 19.93
N GLU A 160 -21.44 -0.80 20.31
CA GLU A 160 -21.55 -1.99 19.48
C GLU A 160 -22.97 -2.55 19.56
N LYS A 161 -23.53 -3.04 18.45
CA LYS A 161 -24.83 -3.70 18.40
C LYS A 161 -24.63 -5.21 18.30
N LYS A 162 -25.29 -5.97 19.21
CA LYS A 162 -25.28 -7.45 19.19
C LYS A 162 -26.69 -8.00 19.24
N ILE A 163 -26.93 -9.05 18.45
CA ILE A 163 -28.17 -9.83 18.51
C ILE A 163 -27.91 -11.02 19.43
N ILE A 164 -28.68 -11.16 20.48
CA ILE A 164 -28.64 -12.30 21.39
C ILE A 164 -29.87 -13.16 21.11
N LEU A 165 -29.65 -14.37 20.67
CA LEU A 165 -30.65 -15.41 20.45
C LEU A 165 -30.46 -16.48 21.54
N LYS A 166 -31.52 -16.87 22.22
CA LYS A 166 -31.56 -17.99 23.16
C LYS A 166 -32.40 -19.11 22.60
#